data_2e724f1bf306dd3f05fb5f1c0df4014e
#
_entry.id   2e724f1bf306dd3f05fb5f1c0df4014e
#
_cell.length_a   1.000
_cell.length_b   1.000
_cell.length_c   1.000
_cell.angle_alpha   90.00
_cell.angle_beta   90.00
_cell.angle_gamma   90.00
#
_symmetry.space_group_name_H-M   'P 1'
#
loop_
_entity.id
_entity.type
_entity.pdbx_description
1 polymer ?
#
loop_
_entity_poly.entity_id
_entity_poly.type
_entity_poly.pdbx_seq_one_letter_code
_entity_poly.pdbx_strand_id
1 'polypeptide(L)'
;MKLSLSGRLVEKSSTQSAMPVTDFIRLAARYGYDAVDLRGSQVNPDTPSAVFAELKSVLQSTGIAVFAGQYHGKLADAAEEARFVEFAAKLADLGAFSIRMGAQPPVLKRAAQLVAPLGLRIHYQMHTNSPFETIDGAAKVLAEINEPNFGLVPEPANLALAGLPFSRDMFEPLRGGIVGVHVQTLVVSPDGANALKLCDGREVRYTRVPYAENRHTPFAVFFDALREVGFDGYVNELEPMPAEGELENVVREAAAFLRPLL
;
A
#
# COMPACT_ATOMS: atom_id res chain seq x y z
N MET A 1 -7.41 13.89 2.53
CA MET A 1 -6.50 12.73 2.30
C MET A 1 -5.24 13.18 1.59
N LYS A 2 -4.12 12.42 1.68
CA LYS A 2 -2.80 12.73 1.09
C LYS A 2 -2.46 11.72 0.01
N LEU A 3 -1.91 12.16 -1.11
CA LEU A 3 -1.55 11.28 -2.22
C LEU A 3 -0.12 10.74 -2.05
N SER A 4 0.05 9.42 -2.12
CA SER A 4 1.34 8.72 -2.05
C SER A 4 1.63 7.99 -3.36
N LEU A 5 2.91 7.96 -3.75
CA LEU A 5 3.41 7.24 -4.92
C LEU A 5 4.06 5.93 -4.47
N SER A 6 3.65 4.79 -5.05
CA SER A 6 4.25 3.50 -4.72
C SER A 6 5.50 3.22 -5.53
N GLY A 7 6.54 2.74 -4.86
CA GLY A 7 7.74 2.21 -5.49
C GLY A 7 7.51 1.00 -6.40
N ARG A 8 6.27 0.45 -6.44
CA ARG A 8 5.89 -0.59 -7.38
C ARG A 8 6.04 -0.16 -8.85
N LEU A 9 5.83 1.13 -9.14
CA LEU A 9 6.01 1.69 -10.47
C LEU A 9 7.44 1.57 -11.01
N VAL A 10 8.42 1.37 -10.14
CA VAL A 10 9.83 1.22 -10.49
C VAL A 10 10.42 -0.13 -10.06
N GLU A 11 9.57 -1.08 -9.67
CA GLU A 11 9.97 -2.40 -9.17
C GLU A 11 10.13 -3.41 -10.31
N LYS A 12 11.38 -3.68 -10.73
CA LYS A 12 11.70 -4.73 -11.71
C LYS A 12 11.55 -6.14 -11.14
N SER A 13 11.88 -6.28 -9.86
CA SER A 13 11.72 -7.51 -9.09
C SER A 13 11.65 -7.15 -7.60
N SER A 14 11.39 -8.12 -6.73
CA SER A 14 11.37 -7.91 -5.27
C SER A 14 12.67 -7.37 -4.68
N THR A 15 13.78 -7.43 -5.43
CA THR A 15 15.13 -7.01 -5.00
C THR A 15 15.76 -5.95 -5.89
N GLN A 16 15.09 -5.55 -6.98
CA GLN A 16 15.68 -4.64 -7.96
C GLN A 16 14.71 -3.52 -8.36
N SER A 17 15.10 -2.28 -8.15
CA SER A 17 14.44 -1.09 -8.64
C SER A 17 14.97 -0.66 -10.01
N ALA A 18 14.11 -0.04 -10.83
CA ALA A 18 14.46 0.52 -12.14
C ALA A 18 15.22 1.86 -12.03
N MET A 19 15.14 2.53 -10.87
CA MET A 19 15.82 3.80 -10.63
C MET A 19 16.29 3.89 -9.17
N PRO A 20 17.28 4.77 -8.88
CA PRO A 20 17.66 5.09 -7.51
C PRO A 20 16.46 5.61 -6.71
N VAL A 21 16.37 5.20 -5.43
CA VAL A 21 15.25 5.58 -4.57
C VAL A 21 15.19 7.11 -4.32
N THR A 22 16.33 7.79 -4.33
CA THR A 22 16.39 9.26 -4.24
C THR A 22 15.75 9.96 -5.44
N ASP A 23 15.92 9.40 -6.64
CA ASP A 23 15.31 9.92 -7.85
C ASP A 23 13.81 9.64 -7.89
N PHE A 24 13.38 8.49 -7.36
CA PHE A 24 11.97 8.18 -7.17
C PHE A 24 11.27 9.18 -6.22
N ILE A 25 11.91 9.57 -5.10
CA ILE A 25 11.39 10.61 -4.21
C ILE A 25 11.28 11.96 -4.91
N ARG A 26 12.30 12.34 -5.69
CA ARG A 26 12.27 13.59 -6.49
C ARG A 26 11.18 13.55 -7.58
N LEU A 27 10.95 12.38 -8.18
CA LEU A 27 9.85 12.17 -9.13
C LEU A 27 8.50 12.42 -8.46
N ALA A 28 8.25 11.83 -7.29
CA ALA A 28 7.03 12.06 -6.51
C ALA A 28 6.83 13.56 -6.22
N ALA A 29 7.86 14.26 -5.77
CA ALA A 29 7.81 15.69 -5.49
C ALA A 29 7.48 16.52 -6.75
N ARG A 30 8.10 16.20 -7.89
CA ARG A 30 7.88 16.89 -9.16
C ARG A 30 6.42 16.84 -9.62
N TYR A 31 5.74 15.71 -9.38
CA TYR A 31 4.34 15.51 -9.77
C TYR A 31 3.33 15.79 -8.66
N GLY A 32 3.77 16.44 -7.58
CA GLY A 32 2.89 16.94 -6.52
C GLY A 32 2.33 15.84 -5.60
N TYR A 33 3.00 14.73 -5.44
CA TYR A 33 2.67 13.76 -4.40
C TYR A 33 3.08 14.28 -3.03
N ASP A 34 2.38 13.84 -1.97
CA ASP A 34 2.66 14.23 -0.59
C ASP A 34 3.60 13.21 0.10
N ALA A 35 3.62 11.97 -0.41
CA ALA A 35 4.36 10.88 0.22
C ALA A 35 4.82 9.83 -0.81
N VAL A 36 5.65 8.90 -0.33
CA VAL A 36 6.05 7.68 -1.04
C VAL A 36 5.80 6.43 -0.21
N ASP A 37 5.53 5.31 -0.89
CA ASP A 37 5.55 3.94 -0.34
C ASP A 37 6.80 3.24 -0.88
N LEU A 38 7.73 2.92 0.02
CA LEU A 38 9.03 2.35 -0.31
C LEU A 38 8.96 0.81 -0.35
N ARG A 39 9.25 0.25 -1.52
CA ARG A 39 9.24 -1.20 -1.73
C ARG A 39 10.53 -1.86 -1.24
N GLY A 40 10.47 -3.19 -1.02
CA GLY A 40 11.64 -4.00 -0.64
C GLY A 40 12.80 -3.93 -1.66
N SER A 41 12.49 -3.67 -2.93
CA SER A 41 13.47 -3.43 -3.99
C SER A 41 14.22 -2.10 -3.86
N GLN A 42 13.69 -1.15 -3.09
CA GLN A 42 14.26 0.19 -2.86
C GLN A 42 14.98 0.27 -1.52
N VAL A 43 14.33 -0.20 -0.44
CA VAL A 43 14.90 -0.29 0.91
C VAL A 43 14.46 -1.60 1.57
N ASN A 44 15.41 -2.24 2.24
CA ASN A 44 15.21 -3.51 2.95
C ASN A 44 16.19 -3.61 4.12
N PRO A 45 16.14 -4.66 4.96
CA PRO A 45 17.04 -4.81 6.10
C PRO A 45 18.53 -4.78 5.75
N ASP A 46 18.92 -5.16 4.53
CA ASP A 46 20.32 -5.18 4.08
C ASP A 46 20.79 -3.86 3.48
N THR A 47 19.90 -2.88 3.34
CA THR A 47 20.23 -1.56 2.82
C THR A 47 21.22 -0.86 3.76
N PRO A 48 22.38 -0.39 3.26
CA PRO A 48 23.39 0.28 4.07
C PRO A 48 22.86 1.54 4.77
N SER A 49 23.33 1.81 5.99
CA SER A 49 22.92 3.00 6.76
C SER A 49 23.24 4.32 6.05
N ALA A 50 24.29 4.35 5.21
CA ALA A 50 24.60 5.52 4.40
C ALA A 50 23.47 5.88 3.40
N VAL A 51 22.78 4.87 2.85
CA VAL A 51 21.62 5.08 1.96
C VAL A 51 20.47 5.71 2.75
N PHE A 52 20.19 5.23 3.97
CA PHE A 52 19.17 5.84 4.84
C PHE A 52 19.47 7.29 5.17
N ALA A 53 20.74 7.64 5.41
CA ALA A 53 21.15 9.03 5.65
C ALA A 53 20.93 9.92 4.42
N GLU A 54 21.24 9.41 3.21
CA GLU A 54 20.95 10.11 1.95
C GLU A 54 19.45 10.29 1.73
N LEU A 55 18.64 9.24 1.97
CA LEU A 55 17.18 9.30 1.87
C LEU A 55 16.59 10.35 2.79
N LYS A 56 17.05 10.41 4.04
CA LYS A 56 16.61 11.42 5.02
C LYS A 56 16.85 12.85 4.50
N SER A 57 18.02 13.10 3.92
CA SER A 57 18.34 14.38 3.31
C SER A 57 17.42 14.74 2.14
N VAL A 58 17.14 13.78 1.25
CA VAL A 58 16.27 14.00 0.11
C VAL A 58 14.83 14.22 0.53
N LEU A 59 14.31 13.44 1.48
CA LEU A 59 12.96 13.61 2.04
C LEU A 59 12.80 15.01 2.66
N GLN A 60 13.79 15.46 3.46
CA GLN A 60 13.79 16.80 4.04
C GLN A 60 13.82 17.92 2.99
N SER A 61 14.64 17.77 1.95
CA SER A 61 14.78 18.80 0.90
C SER A 61 13.58 18.87 -0.03
N THR A 62 12.84 17.76 -0.20
CA THR A 62 11.65 17.69 -1.09
C THR A 62 10.34 17.91 -0.34
N GLY A 63 10.32 17.77 0.98
CA GLY A 63 9.10 17.79 1.79
C GLY A 63 8.22 16.55 1.65
N ILE A 64 8.70 15.50 0.96
CA ILE A 64 7.98 14.25 0.78
C ILE A 64 8.00 13.43 2.07
N ALA A 65 6.84 12.96 2.50
CA ALA A 65 6.71 12.02 3.63
C ALA A 65 6.92 10.56 3.19
N VAL A 66 7.13 9.66 4.15
CA VAL A 66 7.13 8.22 3.91
C VAL A 66 5.83 7.64 4.46
N PHE A 67 4.92 7.22 3.57
CA PHE A 67 3.71 6.51 3.98
C PHE A 67 4.07 5.13 4.54
N ALA A 68 4.87 4.36 3.82
CA ALA A 68 5.22 3.01 4.26
C ALA A 68 6.61 2.57 3.78
N GLY A 69 7.21 1.64 4.53
CA GLY A 69 8.24 0.73 4.04
C GLY A 69 7.66 -0.69 3.94
N GLN A 70 8.29 -1.57 3.17
CA GLN A 70 7.85 -2.96 3.03
C GLN A 70 8.81 -3.94 3.69
N TYR A 71 8.25 -4.94 4.39
CA TYR A 71 9.02 -6.03 4.98
C TYR A 71 8.46 -7.40 4.54
N HIS A 72 9.37 -8.30 4.13
CA HIS A 72 9.03 -9.63 3.61
C HIS A 72 9.41 -10.80 4.52
N GLY A 73 10.01 -10.54 5.69
CA GLY A 73 10.40 -11.58 6.65
C GLY A 73 9.21 -12.22 7.36
N LYS A 74 9.45 -13.37 7.99
CA LYS A 74 8.43 -14.21 8.64
C LYS A 74 8.41 -14.07 10.16
N LEU A 75 9.40 -13.42 10.78
CA LEU A 75 9.58 -13.32 12.23
C LEU A 75 9.59 -14.70 12.90
N ALA A 76 10.28 -15.67 12.27
CA ALA A 76 10.24 -17.06 12.67
C ALA A 76 11.01 -17.33 13.98
N ASP A 77 11.97 -16.48 14.32
CA ASP A 77 12.81 -16.61 15.50
C ASP A 77 13.29 -15.23 16.01
N ALA A 78 13.98 -15.25 17.15
CA ALA A 78 14.48 -14.02 17.79
C ALA A 78 15.48 -13.23 16.92
N ALA A 79 16.23 -13.89 16.05
CA ALA A 79 17.19 -13.21 15.17
C ALA A 79 16.46 -12.46 14.06
N GLU A 80 15.42 -13.06 13.45
CA GLU A 80 14.55 -12.38 12.49
C GLU A 80 13.78 -11.22 13.14
N GLU A 81 13.27 -11.39 14.36
CA GLU A 81 12.62 -10.30 15.11
C GLU A 81 13.60 -9.13 15.35
N ALA A 82 14.81 -9.41 15.79
CA ALA A 82 15.83 -8.38 16.02
C ALA A 82 16.16 -7.62 14.73
N ARG A 83 16.33 -8.34 13.63
CA ARG A 83 16.57 -7.76 12.29
C ARG A 83 15.40 -6.89 11.82
N PHE A 84 14.17 -7.35 12.07
CA PHE A 84 12.97 -6.57 11.77
C PHE A 84 12.91 -5.27 12.57
N VAL A 85 13.17 -5.32 13.87
CA VAL A 85 13.17 -4.14 14.76
C VAL A 85 14.26 -3.14 14.35
N GLU A 86 15.45 -3.62 13.98
CA GLU A 86 16.52 -2.75 13.46
C GLU A 86 16.09 -2.03 12.18
N PHE A 87 15.49 -2.76 11.23
CA PHE A 87 14.96 -2.15 10.01
C PHE A 87 13.82 -1.18 10.29
N ALA A 88 12.90 -1.53 11.19
CA ALA A 88 11.80 -0.66 11.61
C ALA A 88 12.32 0.64 12.25
N ALA A 89 13.39 0.58 13.06
CA ALA A 89 14.02 1.77 13.62
C ALA A 89 14.60 2.70 12.54
N LYS A 90 15.21 2.14 11.49
CA LYS A 90 15.68 2.94 10.33
C LYS A 90 14.51 3.59 9.58
N LEU A 91 13.38 2.89 9.41
CA LEU A 91 12.16 3.47 8.81
C LEU A 91 11.55 4.56 9.70
N ALA A 92 11.52 4.37 11.02
CA ALA A 92 11.05 5.38 11.96
C ALA A 92 11.92 6.65 11.90
N ASP A 93 13.25 6.51 11.76
CA ASP A 93 14.17 7.65 11.59
C ASP A 93 13.94 8.42 10.27
N LEU A 94 13.43 7.76 9.23
CA LEU A 94 12.94 8.42 8.02
C LEU A 94 11.57 9.10 8.19
N GLY A 95 10.91 8.94 9.33
CA GLY A 95 9.55 9.43 9.57
C GLY A 95 8.47 8.59 8.89
N ALA A 96 8.72 7.30 8.62
CA ALA A 96 7.71 6.43 8.05
C ALA A 96 6.49 6.31 8.96
N PHE A 97 5.30 6.30 8.37
CA PHE A 97 4.06 6.15 9.11
C PHE A 97 3.75 4.69 9.44
N SER A 98 4.12 3.76 8.54
CA SER A 98 3.78 2.35 8.69
C SER A 98 4.76 1.40 8.00
N ILE A 99 4.61 0.10 8.29
CA ILE A 99 5.30 -0.98 7.58
C ILE A 99 4.26 -1.92 6.99
N ARG A 100 4.34 -2.16 5.68
CA ARG A 100 3.54 -3.14 4.98
C ARG A 100 4.11 -4.54 5.18
N MET A 101 3.27 -5.47 5.62
CA MET A 101 3.62 -6.88 5.74
C MET A 101 2.53 -7.77 5.13
N GLY A 102 2.93 -8.83 4.43
CA GLY A 102 2.07 -9.90 3.97
C GLY A 102 2.34 -11.16 4.81
N ALA A 103 1.61 -11.37 5.91
CA ALA A 103 1.83 -12.48 6.82
C ALA A 103 0.52 -12.99 7.43
N GLN A 104 0.57 -14.12 8.14
CA GLN A 104 -0.57 -14.64 8.89
C GLN A 104 -0.87 -13.79 10.13
N PRO A 105 -2.12 -13.75 10.63
CA PRO A 105 -2.53 -12.88 11.73
C PRO A 105 -1.64 -12.94 12.97
N PRO A 106 -1.16 -14.09 13.47
CA PRO A 106 -0.26 -14.13 14.62
C PRO A 106 1.07 -13.40 14.39
N VAL A 107 1.62 -13.49 13.17
CA VAL A 107 2.86 -12.78 12.79
C VAL A 107 2.61 -11.28 12.69
N LEU A 108 1.48 -10.86 12.14
CA LEU A 108 1.08 -9.45 12.06
C LEU A 108 0.89 -8.84 13.46
N LYS A 109 0.24 -9.58 14.37
CA LYS A 109 0.11 -9.19 15.77
C LYS A 109 1.48 -8.99 16.43
N ARG A 110 2.38 -9.97 16.28
CA ARG A 110 3.72 -9.88 16.84
C ARG A 110 4.51 -8.71 16.25
N ALA A 111 4.42 -8.50 14.93
CA ALA A 111 5.06 -7.35 14.28
C ALA A 111 4.56 -6.01 14.84
N ALA A 112 3.24 -5.86 15.03
CA ALA A 112 2.65 -4.67 15.60
C ALA A 112 3.19 -4.39 17.02
N GLN A 113 3.27 -5.41 17.88
CA GLN A 113 3.85 -5.31 19.22
C GLN A 113 5.31 -4.86 19.20
N LEU A 114 6.11 -5.43 18.30
CA LEU A 114 7.53 -5.12 18.18
C LEU A 114 7.79 -3.67 17.77
N VAL A 115 6.95 -3.10 16.93
CA VAL A 115 7.16 -1.72 16.41
C VAL A 115 6.39 -0.65 17.18
N ALA A 116 5.48 -1.02 18.09
CA ALA A 116 4.73 -0.07 18.92
C ALA A 116 5.63 0.95 19.65
N PRO A 117 6.77 0.56 20.27
CA PRO A 117 7.68 1.50 20.91
C PRO A 117 8.33 2.50 19.95
N LEU A 118 8.35 2.21 18.66
CA LEU A 118 8.89 3.08 17.60
C LEU A 118 7.84 4.04 17.02
N GLY A 119 6.59 3.97 17.50
CA GLY A 119 5.49 4.78 16.98
C GLY A 119 5.01 4.37 15.59
N LEU A 120 5.45 3.22 15.08
CA LEU A 120 5.08 2.71 13.76
C LEU A 120 3.80 1.89 13.81
N ARG A 121 3.12 1.83 12.67
CA ARG A 121 1.97 0.94 12.43
C ARG A 121 2.38 -0.23 11.54
N ILE A 122 1.74 -1.38 11.72
CA ILE A 122 1.76 -2.47 10.75
C ILE A 122 0.47 -2.41 9.94
N HIS A 123 0.59 -2.61 8.64
CA HIS A 123 -0.61 -2.74 7.82
C HIS A 123 -0.55 -3.92 6.85
N TYR A 124 -1.74 -4.42 6.53
CA TYR A 124 -1.97 -5.45 5.52
C TYR A 124 -2.86 -4.89 4.41
N GLN A 125 -2.48 -5.10 3.16
CA GLN A 125 -3.34 -4.77 2.01
C GLN A 125 -4.48 -5.78 1.93
N MET A 126 -5.72 -5.33 1.86
CA MET A 126 -6.87 -6.17 1.57
C MET A 126 -6.72 -6.70 0.13
N HIS A 127 -6.51 -8.01 0.03
CA HIS A 127 -6.20 -8.65 -1.24
C HIS A 127 -7.07 -9.89 -1.45
N THR A 128 -7.41 -10.16 -2.72
CA THR A 128 -8.04 -11.42 -3.14
C THR A 128 -7.22 -12.64 -2.70
N ASN A 129 -7.90 -13.76 -2.50
CA ASN A 129 -7.30 -15.01 -2.02
C ASN A 129 -6.55 -14.86 -0.69
N SER A 130 -7.11 -14.09 0.23
CA SER A 130 -6.56 -13.87 1.58
C SER A 130 -7.70 -13.76 2.60
N PRO A 131 -7.44 -13.90 3.91
CA PRO A 131 -8.44 -13.67 4.95
C PRO A 131 -9.06 -12.26 4.93
N PHE A 132 -8.44 -11.34 4.21
CA PHE A 132 -8.84 -9.95 4.06
C PHE A 132 -9.56 -9.65 2.72
N GLU A 133 -10.00 -10.68 1.99
CA GLU A 133 -10.66 -10.53 0.69
C GLU A 133 -12.00 -9.81 0.78
N THR A 134 -12.73 -10.00 1.88
CA THR A 134 -14.04 -9.38 2.12
C THR A 134 -13.99 -8.42 3.32
N ILE A 135 -14.94 -7.48 3.37
CA ILE A 135 -15.06 -6.53 4.50
C ILE A 135 -15.28 -7.30 5.82
N ASP A 136 -16.19 -8.29 5.84
CA ASP A 136 -16.47 -9.09 7.03
C ASP A 136 -15.27 -9.94 7.46
N GLY A 137 -14.57 -10.54 6.50
CA GLY A 137 -13.34 -11.29 6.76
C GLY A 137 -12.26 -10.40 7.36
N ALA A 138 -12.08 -9.23 6.77
CA ALA A 138 -11.13 -8.22 7.23
C ALA A 138 -11.46 -7.71 8.65
N ALA A 139 -12.73 -7.44 8.95
CA ALA A 139 -13.18 -7.02 10.27
C ALA A 139 -12.92 -8.10 11.36
N LYS A 140 -13.16 -9.38 11.03
CA LYS A 140 -12.87 -10.50 11.95
C LYS A 140 -11.38 -10.59 12.26
N VAL A 141 -10.51 -10.51 11.25
CA VAL A 141 -9.06 -10.59 11.46
C VAL A 141 -8.55 -9.35 12.18
N LEU A 142 -9.09 -8.17 11.90
CA LEU A 142 -8.77 -6.95 12.64
C LEU A 142 -9.06 -7.10 14.14
N ALA A 143 -10.23 -7.65 14.48
CA ALA A 143 -10.64 -7.94 15.85
C ALA A 143 -9.77 -9.03 16.52
N GLU A 144 -9.34 -10.07 15.77
CA GLU A 144 -8.44 -11.13 16.25
C GLU A 144 -7.05 -10.57 16.59
N ILE A 145 -6.48 -9.77 15.70
CA ILE A 145 -5.17 -9.16 15.93
C ILE A 145 -5.23 -8.22 17.13
N ASN A 146 -6.25 -7.35 17.20
CA ASN A 146 -6.55 -6.46 18.32
C ASN A 146 -5.31 -5.69 18.84
N GLU A 147 -4.55 -5.10 17.93
CA GLU A 147 -3.40 -4.23 18.28
C GLU A 147 -3.70 -2.81 17.78
N PRO A 148 -3.56 -1.77 18.61
CA PRO A 148 -3.96 -0.41 18.27
C PRO A 148 -3.14 0.21 17.12
N ASN A 149 -1.97 -0.34 16.86
CA ASN A 149 -1.09 0.08 15.76
C ASN A 149 -1.07 -0.91 14.59
N PHE A 150 -2.03 -1.84 14.52
CA PHE A 150 -2.29 -2.65 13.32
C PHE A 150 -3.49 -2.08 12.55
N GLY A 151 -3.48 -2.19 11.23
CA GLY A 151 -4.64 -1.83 10.41
C GLY A 151 -4.57 -2.34 8.99
N LEU A 152 -5.58 -1.97 8.24
CA LEU A 152 -5.85 -2.47 6.90
C LEU A 152 -5.65 -1.37 5.87
N VAL A 153 -5.33 -1.79 4.66
CA VAL A 153 -5.24 -0.93 3.48
C VAL A 153 -6.20 -1.49 2.42
N PRO A 154 -7.46 -1.01 2.39
CA PRO A 154 -8.40 -1.35 1.33
C PRO A 154 -7.86 -0.95 -0.04
N GLU A 155 -8.29 -1.72 -1.05
CA GLU A 155 -7.95 -1.46 -2.44
C GLU A 155 -9.18 -1.71 -3.32
N PRO A 156 -9.73 -0.67 -3.97
CA PRO A 156 -11.00 -0.78 -4.71
C PRO A 156 -10.93 -1.81 -5.84
N ALA A 157 -9.78 -1.99 -6.49
CA ALA A 157 -9.62 -3.00 -7.54
C ALA A 157 -9.78 -4.42 -6.99
N ASN A 158 -9.18 -4.74 -5.84
CA ASN A 158 -9.34 -6.05 -5.19
C ASN A 158 -10.78 -6.28 -4.71
N LEU A 159 -11.43 -5.25 -4.16
CA LEU A 159 -12.85 -5.32 -3.77
C LEU A 159 -13.75 -5.58 -4.98
N ALA A 160 -13.49 -4.92 -6.11
CA ALA A 160 -14.21 -5.17 -7.37
C ALA A 160 -13.98 -6.58 -7.91
N LEU A 161 -12.76 -7.10 -7.86
CA LEU A 161 -12.44 -8.49 -8.23
C LEU A 161 -13.17 -9.50 -7.34
N ALA A 162 -13.28 -9.24 -6.05
CA ALA A 162 -14.06 -10.06 -5.13
C ALA A 162 -15.59 -9.95 -5.35
N GLY A 163 -16.02 -9.03 -6.22
CA GLY A 163 -17.45 -8.79 -6.52
C GLY A 163 -18.19 -8.08 -5.39
N LEU A 164 -17.49 -7.34 -4.54
CA LEU A 164 -18.11 -6.62 -3.43
C LEU A 164 -18.88 -5.39 -3.93
N PRO A 165 -20.08 -5.13 -3.40
CA PRO A 165 -20.82 -3.92 -3.71
C PRO A 165 -20.13 -2.70 -3.09
N PHE A 166 -20.15 -1.58 -3.82
CA PHE A 166 -19.68 -0.30 -3.31
C PHE A 166 -20.88 0.50 -2.78
N SER A 167 -20.84 0.83 -1.50
CA SER A 167 -21.84 1.69 -0.85
C SER A 167 -21.13 2.64 0.12
N ARG A 168 -21.82 3.72 0.53
CA ARG A 168 -21.21 4.74 1.42
C ARG A 168 -20.87 4.18 2.81
N ASP A 169 -21.57 3.17 3.26
CA ASP A 169 -21.42 2.52 4.57
C ASP A 169 -20.51 1.28 4.55
N MET A 170 -19.94 0.92 3.40
CA MET A 170 -19.19 -0.33 3.23
C MET A 170 -18.03 -0.50 4.21
N PHE A 171 -17.42 0.57 4.70
CA PHE A 171 -16.29 0.53 5.62
C PHE A 171 -16.69 0.68 7.10
N GLU A 172 -17.97 0.76 7.46
CA GLU A 172 -18.38 0.83 8.86
C GLU A 172 -17.80 -0.28 9.74
N PRO A 173 -17.75 -1.56 9.29
CA PRO A 173 -17.11 -2.63 10.07
C PRO A 173 -15.61 -2.46 10.30
N LEU A 174 -14.96 -1.58 9.53
CA LEU A 174 -13.52 -1.31 9.60
C LEU A 174 -13.19 0.06 10.20
N ARG A 175 -14.18 0.76 10.76
CA ARG A 175 -14.01 2.11 11.34
C ARG A 175 -12.86 2.13 12.35
N GLY A 176 -11.91 3.06 12.17
CA GLY A 176 -10.70 3.19 12.98
C GLY A 176 -9.60 2.16 12.66
N GLY A 177 -9.86 1.15 11.83
CA GLY A 177 -8.89 0.13 11.43
C GLY A 177 -8.25 0.37 10.06
N ILE A 178 -8.59 1.45 9.35
CA ILE A 178 -8.00 1.76 8.03
C ILE A 178 -6.77 2.66 8.24
N VAL A 179 -5.61 2.18 7.81
CA VAL A 179 -4.30 2.84 7.95
C VAL A 179 -3.91 3.63 6.71
N GLY A 180 -4.34 3.18 5.56
CA GLY A 180 -4.11 3.79 4.26
C GLY A 180 -5.02 3.17 3.23
N VAL A 181 -4.88 3.58 1.99
CA VAL A 181 -5.62 3.03 0.84
C VAL A 181 -4.64 2.80 -0.30
N HIS A 182 -4.74 1.67 -0.97
CA HIS A 182 -4.08 1.47 -2.26
C HIS A 182 -5.08 1.69 -3.37
N VAL A 183 -4.62 2.25 -4.48
CA VAL A 183 -5.44 2.47 -5.67
C VAL A 183 -4.71 2.02 -6.93
N GLN A 184 -5.41 1.27 -7.74
CA GLN A 184 -5.05 0.86 -9.10
C GLN A 184 -6.34 0.67 -9.90
N THR A 185 -6.24 0.57 -11.21
CA THR A 185 -7.39 0.43 -12.09
C THR A 185 -7.37 -0.87 -12.88
N LEU A 186 -8.55 -1.45 -13.03
CA LEU A 186 -8.77 -2.65 -13.83
C LEU A 186 -10.21 -2.73 -14.32
N VAL A 187 -10.41 -3.56 -15.33
CA VAL A 187 -11.72 -3.94 -15.85
C VAL A 187 -11.88 -5.45 -15.66
N VAL A 188 -12.92 -5.86 -14.94
CA VAL A 188 -13.30 -7.27 -14.80
C VAL A 188 -14.04 -7.69 -16.07
N SER A 189 -13.54 -8.73 -16.73
CA SER A 189 -14.11 -9.25 -17.99
C SER A 189 -13.79 -10.73 -18.14
N PRO A 190 -14.71 -11.56 -18.70
CA PRO A 190 -14.44 -12.96 -19.01
C PRO A 190 -13.20 -13.16 -19.90
N ASP A 191 -12.92 -12.20 -20.79
CA ASP A 191 -11.79 -12.22 -21.72
C ASP A 191 -10.54 -11.49 -21.17
N GLY A 192 -10.52 -11.16 -19.87
CA GLY A 192 -9.42 -10.44 -19.24
C GLY A 192 -8.07 -11.14 -19.41
N ALA A 193 -7.02 -10.35 -19.66
CA ALA A 193 -5.66 -10.84 -19.92
C ALA A 193 -5.04 -11.55 -18.69
N ASN A 194 -5.51 -11.20 -17.49
CA ASN A 194 -5.05 -11.77 -16.23
C ASN A 194 -6.15 -12.60 -15.58
N ALA A 195 -5.77 -13.59 -14.78
CA ALA A 195 -6.69 -14.39 -13.99
C ALA A 195 -6.17 -14.56 -12.55
N LEU A 196 -7.09 -14.64 -11.60
CA LEU A 196 -6.77 -14.98 -10.21
C LEU A 196 -7.91 -15.82 -9.61
N LYS A 197 -7.62 -16.53 -8.52
CA LYS A 197 -8.64 -17.27 -7.75
C LYS A 197 -9.01 -16.48 -6.50
N LEU A 198 -10.31 -16.49 -6.19
CA LEU A 198 -10.86 -15.99 -4.94
C LEU A 198 -10.83 -17.06 -3.85
N CYS A 199 -11.09 -16.68 -2.59
CA CYS A 199 -11.16 -17.62 -1.46
C CYS A 199 -12.23 -18.72 -1.64
N ASP A 200 -13.31 -18.44 -2.35
CA ASP A 200 -14.37 -19.40 -2.66
C ASP A 200 -14.05 -20.33 -3.86
N GLY A 201 -12.85 -20.21 -4.43
CA GLY A 201 -12.37 -21.02 -5.55
C GLY A 201 -12.77 -20.51 -6.94
N ARG A 202 -13.63 -19.48 -7.05
CA ARG A 202 -13.97 -18.87 -8.35
C ARG A 202 -12.73 -18.26 -9.00
N GLU A 203 -12.59 -18.44 -10.28
CA GLU A 203 -11.63 -17.70 -11.11
C GLU A 203 -12.28 -16.40 -11.60
N VAL A 204 -11.56 -15.28 -11.42
CA VAL A 204 -11.96 -13.97 -11.95
C VAL A 204 -10.88 -13.49 -12.91
N ARG A 205 -11.31 -13.03 -14.09
CA ARG A 205 -10.42 -12.49 -15.11
C ARG A 205 -10.55 -10.98 -15.21
N TYR A 206 -9.44 -10.31 -15.51
CA TYR A 206 -9.38 -8.87 -15.59
C TYR A 206 -8.28 -8.36 -16.51
N THR A 207 -8.40 -7.12 -16.93
CA THR A 207 -7.34 -6.39 -17.64
C THR A 207 -7.04 -5.09 -16.89
N ARG A 208 -5.77 -4.75 -16.72
CA ARG A 208 -5.36 -3.44 -16.20
C ARG A 208 -5.57 -2.40 -17.27
N VAL A 209 -6.04 -1.24 -16.85
CA VAL A 209 -6.34 -0.11 -17.74
C VAL A 209 -5.82 1.19 -17.12
N PRO A 210 -5.49 2.21 -17.92
CA PRO A 210 -5.20 3.56 -17.39
C PRO A 210 -6.38 4.13 -16.60
N TYR A 211 -6.12 5.06 -15.69
CA TYR A 211 -7.18 5.70 -14.89
C TYR A 211 -8.28 6.33 -15.73
N ALA A 212 -7.93 6.94 -16.86
CA ALA A 212 -8.90 7.54 -17.79
C ALA A 212 -9.87 6.52 -18.42
N GLU A 213 -9.50 5.25 -18.49
CA GLU A 213 -10.29 4.16 -19.04
C GLU A 213 -11.07 3.38 -17.97
N ASN A 214 -10.98 3.79 -16.71
CA ASN A 214 -11.74 3.15 -15.62
C ASN A 214 -13.23 3.16 -15.91
N ARG A 215 -13.87 1.97 -15.85
CA ARG A 215 -15.32 1.77 -16.07
C ARG A 215 -15.99 0.97 -14.95
N HIS A 216 -15.22 0.35 -14.09
CA HIS A 216 -15.72 -0.61 -13.11
C HIS A 216 -15.54 -0.17 -11.65
N THR A 217 -14.52 0.63 -11.35
CA THR A 217 -14.27 1.09 -9.99
C THR A 217 -14.97 2.42 -9.75
N PRO A 218 -16.01 2.47 -8.90
CA PRO A 218 -16.72 3.70 -8.58
C PRO A 218 -15.94 4.52 -7.55
N PHE A 219 -14.83 5.14 -7.93
CA PHE A 219 -13.94 5.87 -7.04
C PHE A 219 -14.63 6.92 -6.17
N ALA A 220 -15.60 7.65 -6.72
CA ALA A 220 -16.32 8.66 -5.94
C ALA A 220 -17.04 8.03 -4.73
N VAL A 221 -17.77 6.92 -4.94
CA VAL A 221 -18.45 6.18 -3.87
C VAL A 221 -17.44 5.60 -2.88
N PHE A 222 -16.32 5.06 -3.38
CA PHE A 222 -15.27 4.51 -2.56
C PHE A 222 -14.63 5.56 -1.63
N PHE A 223 -14.30 6.74 -2.14
CA PHE A 223 -13.75 7.83 -1.32
C PHE A 223 -14.80 8.45 -0.39
N ASP A 224 -16.05 8.51 -0.79
CA ASP A 224 -17.15 8.93 0.11
C ASP A 224 -17.28 7.96 1.29
N ALA A 225 -17.23 6.65 1.04
CA ALA A 225 -17.27 5.65 2.10
C ALA A 225 -16.10 5.77 3.10
N LEU A 226 -14.90 6.13 2.62
CA LEU A 226 -13.76 6.40 3.48
C LEU A 226 -13.99 7.65 4.36
N ARG A 227 -14.56 8.71 3.80
CA ARG A 227 -14.91 9.93 4.55
C ARG A 227 -15.96 9.67 5.64
N GLU A 228 -16.98 8.84 5.35
CA GLU A 228 -18.02 8.46 6.32
C GLU A 228 -17.44 7.78 7.58
N VAL A 229 -16.37 6.99 7.44
CA VAL A 229 -15.67 6.39 8.59
C VAL A 229 -14.58 7.27 9.18
N GLY A 230 -14.44 8.53 8.72
CA GLY A 230 -13.47 9.49 9.23
C GLY A 230 -12.03 9.25 8.76
N PHE A 231 -11.82 8.52 7.66
CA PHE A 231 -10.48 8.32 7.13
C PHE A 231 -9.96 9.59 6.43
N ASP A 232 -8.78 10.06 6.84
CA ASP A 232 -8.07 11.20 6.24
C ASP A 232 -6.55 10.91 6.10
N GLY A 233 -6.23 9.67 5.77
CA GLY A 233 -4.86 9.18 5.66
C GLY A 233 -4.26 9.26 4.26
N TYR A 234 -3.36 8.32 3.98
CA TYR A 234 -2.66 8.23 2.70
C TYR A 234 -3.43 7.38 1.70
N VAL A 235 -3.55 7.89 0.48
CA VAL A 235 -4.02 7.18 -0.71
C VAL A 235 -2.82 6.91 -1.60
N ASN A 236 -2.42 5.67 -1.71
CA ASN A 236 -1.20 5.23 -2.37
C ASN A 236 -1.49 4.67 -3.75
N GLU A 237 -1.05 5.38 -4.76
CA GLU A 237 -1.10 4.93 -6.14
C GLU A 237 -0.19 3.70 -6.30
N LEU A 238 -0.72 2.56 -6.79
CA LEU A 238 -0.08 1.24 -6.73
C LEU A 238 -0.03 0.54 -8.11
N GLU A 239 -0.03 1.27 -9.21
CA GLU A 239 0.11 0.64 -10.52
C GLU A 239 1.43 -0.15 -10.64
N PRO A 240 1.48 -1.21 -11.46
CA PRO A 240 2.73 -1.90 -11.75
C PRO A 240 3.67 -1.03 -12.58
N MET A 241 4.92 -1.45 -12.68
CA MET A 241 5.91 -0.78 -13.52
C MET A 241 5.39 -0.68 -14.96
N PRO A 242 5.29 0.53 -15.52
CA PRO A 242 4.81 0.76 -16.87
C PRO A 242 5.85 0.34 -17.92
N ALA A 243 5.46 0.42 -19.20
CA ALA A 243 6.38 0.24 -20.31
C ALA A 243 7.52 1.28 -20.26
N GLU A 244 8.63 0.97 -20.90
CA GLU A 244 9.80 1.86 -20.95
C GLU A 244 9.41 3.21 -21.55
N GLY A 245 9.82 4.30 -20.90
CA GLY A 245 9.50 5.66 -21.29
C GLY A 245 8.17 6.20 -20.78
N GLU A 246 7.26 5.36 -20.26
CA GLU A 246 5.92 5.80 -19.85
C GLU A 246 5.80 6.21 -18.38
N LEU A 247 6.84 6.05 -17.57
CA LEU A 247 6.77 6.25 -16.12
C LEU A 247 6.25 7.64 -15.74
N GLU A 248 6.79 8.71 -16.34
CA GLU A 248 6.38 10.07 -16.01
C GLU A 248 4.94 10.38 -16.46
N ASN A 249 4.50 9.79 -17.57
CA ASN A 249 3.11 9.90 -18.04
C ASN A 249 2.15 9.27 -17.05
N VAL A 250 2.42 8.02 -16.63
CA VAL A 250 1.58 7.29 -15.66
C VAL A 250 1.50 8.03 -14.34
N VAL A 251 2.64 8.48 -13.80
CA VAL A 251 2.69 9.26 -12.54
C VAL A 251 1.88 10.54 -12.62
N ARG A 252 2.01 11.29 -13.73
CA ARG A 252 1.27 12.54 -13.96
C ARG A 252 -0.23 12.30 -14.10
N GLU A 253 -0.64 11.30 -14.89
CA GLU A 253 -2.04 11.00 -15.16
C GLU A 253 -2.74 10.47 -13.91
N ALA A 254 -2.09 9.62 -13.12
CA ALA A 254 -2.60 9.14 -11.85
C ALA A 254 -2.81 10.30 -10.86
N ALA A 255 -1.84 11.21 -10.74
CA ALA A 255 -1.97 12.38 -9.88
C ALA A 255 -3.13 13.29 -10.32
N ALA A 256 -3.25 13.55 -11.63
CA ALA A 256 -4.32 14.38 -12.20
C ALA A 256 -5.71 13.76 -11.98
N PHE A 257 -5.83 12.44 -12.05
CA PHE A 257 -7.08 11.72 -11.80
C PHE A 257 -7.44 11.67 -10.32
N LEU A 258 -6.49 11.36 -9.44
CA LEU A 258 -6.77 11.10 -8.03
C LEU A 258 -6.94 12.38 -7.21
N ARG A 259 -6.15 13.43 -7.47
CA ARG A 259 -6.20 14.68 -6.67
C ARG A 259 -7.59 15.28 -6.50
N PRO A 260 -8.43 15.39 -7.53
CA PRO A 260 -9.79 15.93 -7.38
C PRO A 260 -10.72 15.07 -6.51
N LEU A 261 -10.35 13.81 -6.26
CA LEU A 261 -11.15 12.87 -5.47
C LEU A 261 -10.78 12.89 -3.97
N LEU A 262 -9.62 13.42 -3.62
CA LEU A 262 -9.08 13.46 -2.25
C LEU A 262 -9.49 14.74 -1.51
#